data_8238bfc036298d4351881016615b34f8
#
_entry.id   8238bfc036298d4351881016615b34f8
#
_cell.length_a   1.000
_cell.length_b   1.000
_cell.length_c   1.000
_cell.angle_alpha   90.00
_cell.angle_beta   90.00
_cell.angle_gamma   90.00
#
_symmetry.space_group_name_H-M   'P 1'
#
loop_
_entity.id
_entity.type
_entity.pdbx_description
1 polymer ?
#
loop_
_entity_poly.entity_id
_entity_poly.type
_entity_poly.pdbx_seq_one_letter_code
_entity_poly.pdbx_strand_id
1 'polypeptide(L)'
;MLDQIQSEVIFHEVIDSTNLEAKRLIENDKIKKATWIIANRQTSGKGRNNNKWVSEVGNFYGSCVLPINLDHRKIPFISCITSLSVYDAIKNLLPNNALLKIKWPNDILYNDAKLAGILIENLLGESASFSIIGIGINLKNSPNINNHKTTSIKSIIENEVMPKDILGTLDSNINNYLNILNSDDISELIELYKNNCWKMRDRVRFLQNNIEFEGILDDITDTFEILI
;
A
#
# COMPACT_ATOMS: atom_id res chain seq x y z
N MET A 1 9.38 6.89 -19.78
CA MET A 1 8.83 6.73 -18.40
C MET A 1 8.26 5.32 -18.12
N LEU A 2 7.71 4.59 -19.11
CA LEU A 2 7.35 3.16 -18.95
C LEU A 2 8.57 2.22 -19.02
N ASP A 3 9.69 2.68 -19.51
CA ASP A 3 10.93 1.89 -19.69
C ASP A 3 11.64 1.50 -18.38
N GLN A 4 11.12 1.95 -17.22
CA GLN A 4 11.67 1.62 -15.90
C GLN A 4 10.85 0.56 -15.15
N ILE A 5 9.72 0.10 -15.70
CA ILE A 5 8.88 -0.91 -15.05
C ILE A 5 9.46 -2.28 -15.36
N GLN A 6 9.85 -3.03 -14.32
CA GLN A 6 10.38 -4.40 -14.44
C GLN A 6 9.26 -5.45 -14.50
N SER A 7 8.09 -5.12 -13.93
CA SER A 7 6.92 -5.99 -13.87
C SER A 7 6.09 -5.91 -15.17
N GLU A 8 5.31 -6.96 -15.44
CA GLU A 8 4.26 -6.86 -16.47
C GLU A 8 3.14 -5.93 -16.03
N VAL A 9 2.44 -5.30 -16.99
CA VAL A 9 1.32 -4.38 -16.70
C VAL A 9 0.10 -4.79 -17.52
N ILE A 10 -1.01 -5.05 -16.83
CA ILE A 10 -2.33 -5.29 -17.41
C ILE A 10 -3.21 -4.09 -17.03
N PHE A 11 -3.75 -3.41 -18.02
CA PHE A 11 -4.57 -2.23 -17.83
C PHE A 11 -6.05 -2.49 -18.13
N HIS A 12 -6.93 -1.98 -17.27
CA HIS A 12 -8.37 -2.00 -17.43
C HIS A 12 -8.93 -0.58 -17.35
N GLU A 13 -9.83 -0.24 -18.26
CA GLU A 13 -10.56 1.05 -18.16
C GLU A 13 -11.52 1.03 -16.97
N VAL A 14 -12.32 -0.03 -16.85
CA VAL A 14 -13.23 -0.27 -15.73
C VAL A 14 -13.18 -1.74 -15.35
N ILE A 15 -13.08 -2.01 -14.04
CA ILE A 15 -13.14 -3.38 -13.51
C ILE A 15 -13.90 -3.39 -12.17
N ASP A 16 -14.26 -4.54 -11.68
CA ASP A 16 -14.85 -4.67 -10.34
C ASP A 16 -13.80 -4.34 -9.25
N SER A 17 -12.66 -5.03 -9.24
CA SER A 17 -11.55 -4.79 -8.33
C SER A 17 -10.26 -5.33 -8.92
N THR A 18 -9.17 -4.55 -8.84
CA THR A 18 -7.83 -4.99 -9.28
C THR A 18 -7.34 -6.19 -8.47
N ASN A 19 -7.64 -6.28 -7.16
CA ASN A 19 -7.32 -7.46 -6.35
C ASN A 19 -8.13 -8.70 -6.75
N LEU A 20 -9.41 -8.54 -7.09
CA LEU A 20 -10.22 -9.67 -7.56
C LEU A 20 -9.74 -10.18 -8.91
N GLU A 21 -9.36 -9.28 -9.81
CA GLU A 21 -8.77 -9.68 -11.10
C GLU A 21 -7.44 -10.40 -10.90
N ALA A 22 -6.60 -9.90 -9.99
CA ALA A 22 -5.36 -10.57 -9.64
C ALA A 22 -5.61 -12.02 -9.20
N LYS A 23 -6.63 -12.26 -8.36
CA LYS A 23 -7.01 -13.62 -7.95
C LYS A 23 -7.44 -14.48 -9.14
N ARG A 24 -8.32 -13.94 -10.00
CA ARG A 24 -8.79 -14.65 -11.22
C ARG A 24 -7.62 -15.05 -12.13
N LEU A 25 -6.67 -14.15 -12.32
CA LEU A 25 -5.50 -14.41 -13.15
C LEU A 25 -4.56 -15.46 -12.54
N ILE A 26 -4.38 -15.46 -11.22
CA ILE A 26 -3.61 -16.49 -10.51
C ILE A 26 -4.31 -17.86 -10.63
N GLU A 27 -5.60 -17.93 -10.33
CA GLU A 27 -6.40 -19.16 -10.40
C GLU A 27 -6.43 -19.78 -11.81
N ASN A 28 -6.34 -18.95 -12.85
CA ASN A 28 -6.27 -19.37 -14.25
C ASN A 28 -4.82 -19.56 -14.76
N ASP A 29 -3.82 -19.59 -13.87
CA ASP A 29 -2.40 -19.78 -14.19
C ASP A 29 -1.84 -18.77 -15.22
N LYS A 30 -2.35 -17.53 -15.19
CA LYS A 30 -1.94 -16.44 -16.09
C LYS A 30 -0.79 -15.58 -15.54
N ILE A 31 -0.49 -15.67 -14.25
CA ILE A 31 0.60 -14.93 -13.61
C ILE A 31 1.82 -15.82 -13.49
N LYS A 32 2.92 -15.43 -14.12
CA LYS A 32 4.21 -16.16 -14.07
C LYS A 32 5.34 -15.35 -13.44
N LYS A 33 5.18 -14.05 -13.35
CA LYS A 33 6.15 -13.11 -12.80
C LYS A 33 5.44 -11.93 -12.15
N ALA A 34 6.19 -11.02 -11.55
CA ALA A 34 5.62 -9.81 -10.99
C ALA A 34 4.76 -9.08 -12.04
N THR A 35 3.51 -8.80 -11.68
CA THR A 35 2.52 -8.26 -12.62
C THR A 35 1.66 -7.21 -11.92
N TRP A 36 1.54 -6.03 -12.54
CA TRP A 36 0.60 -5.00 -12.13
C TRP A 36 -0.73 -5.14 -12.87
N ILE A 37 -1.82 -5.12 -12.12
CA ILE A 37 -3.17 -4.93 -12.64
C ILE A 37 -3.60 -3.53 -12.27
N ILE A 38 -3.78 -2.66 -13.26
CA ILE A 38 -4.10 -1.24 -13.08
C ILE A 38 -5.50 -0.96 -13.64
N ALA A 39 -6.26 -0.11 -12.98
CA ALA A 39 -7.57 0.31 -13.46
C ALA A 39 -7.78 1.82 -13.33
N ASN A 40 -8.46 2.43 -14.32
CA ASN A 40 -8.92 3.82 -14.21
C ASN A 40 -10.07 3.96 -13.19
N ARG A 41 -10.91 2.91 -13.08
CA ARG A 41 -12.05 2.89 -12.17
C ARG A 41 -12.34 1.48 -11.68
N GLN A 42 -12.71 1.39 -10.38
CA GLN A 42 -13.24 0.15 -9.82
C GLN A 42 -14.72 0.31 -9.41
N THR A 43 -15.56 -0.66 -9.76
CA THR A 43 -16.99 -0.64 -9.37
C THR A 43 -17.23 -1.25 -7.99
N SER A 44 -16.31 -2.07 -7.51
CA SER A 44 -16.36 -2.77 -6.23
C SER A 44 -15.00 -2.81 -5.54
N GLY A 45 -14.30 -1.64 -5.53
CA GLY A 45 -13.01 -1.51 -4.85
C GLY A 45 -13.09 -1.92 -3.38
N LYS A 46 -12.06 -2.63 -2.92
CA LYS A 46 -12.00 -3.23 -1.57
C LYS A 46 -10.93 -2.58 -0.72
N GLY A 47 -11.25 -2.40 0.55
CA GLY A 47 -10.31 -2.12 1.63
C GLY A 47 -10.33 -3.23 2.67
N ARG A 48 -9.60 -3.07 3.77
CA ARG A 48 -9.58 -4.03 4.89
C ARG A 48 -10.94 -4.13 5.59
N ASN A 49 -11.19 -5.25 6.26
CA ASN A 49 -12.40 -5.52 7.04
C ASN A 49 -13.69 -5.30 6.24
N ASN A 50 -13.68 -5.70 4.95
CA ASN A 50 -14.80 -5.53 4.00
C ASN A 50 -15.21 -4.06 3.76
N ASN A 51 -14.39 -3.08 4.14
CA ASN A 51 -14.64 -1.69 3.80
C ASN A 51 -14.56 -1.48 2.29
N LYS A 52 -15.41 -0.60 1.78
CA LYS A 52 -15.37 -0.21 0.37
C LYS A 52 -14.26 0.82 0.14
N TRP A 53 -13.49 0.63 -0.93
CA TRP A 53 -12.60 1.66 -1.46
C TRP A 53 -13.30 2.38 -2.62
N VAL A 54 -13.64 3.65 -2.43
CA VAL A 54 -14.28 4.48 -3.47
C VAL A 54 -13.25 4.77 -4.55
N SER A 55 -13.60 4.46 -5.80
CA SER A 55 -12.66 4.50 -6.92
C SER A 55 -13.18 5.40 -8.05
N GLU A 56 -12.91 6.70 -7.93
CA GLU A 56 -13.23 7.71 -8.95
C GLU A 56 -12.07 7.90 -9.93
N VAL A 57 -12.39 8.24 -11.18
CA VAL A 57 -11.39 8.47 -12.23
C VAL A 57 -10.40 9.56 -11.83
N GLY A 58 -9.12 9.34 -12.14
CA GLY A 58 -8.03 10.28 -11.89
C GLY A 58 -7.18 9.96 -10.65
N ASN A 59 -7.53 8.92 -9.89
CA ASN A 59 -6.74 8.39 -8.80
C ASN A 59 -5.97 7.13 -9.25
N PHE A 60 -5.01 6.68 -8.45
CA PHE A 60 -4.28 5.44 -8.70
C PHE A 60 -4.98 4.25 -8.04
N TYR A 61 -5.26 3.23 -8.82
CA TYR A 61 -5.75 1.92 -8.36
C TYR A 61 -4.96 0.83 -9.05
N GLY A 62 -4.14 0.14 -8.29
CA GLY A 62 -3.31 -0.92 -8.81
C GLY A 62 -3.15 -2.06 -7.83
N SER A 63 -3.03 -3.27 -8.35
CA SER A 63 -2.64 -4.46 -7.59
C SER A 63 -1.37 -5.04 -8.19
N CYS A 64 -0.28 -5.03 -7.41
CA CYS A 64 0.94 -5.74 -7.76
C CYS A 64 0.82 -7.19 -7.28
N VAL A 65 0.92 -8.14 -8.19
CA VAL A 65 1.00 -9.57 -7.87
C VAL A 65 2.47 -9.96 -7.84
N LEU A 66 2.93 -10.41 -6.69
CA LEU A 66 4.27 -10.92 -6.50
C LEU A 66 4.23 -12.44 -6.28
N PRO A 67 4.86 -13.26 -7.14
CA PRO A 67 5.21 -14.62 -6.76
C PRO A 67 6.15 -14.54 -5.55
N ILE A 68 5.78 -15.22 -4.46
CA ILE A 68 6.57 -15.19 -3.22
C ILE A 68 7.14 -16.57 -2.91
N ASN A 69 8.41 -16.58 -2.55
CA ASN A 69 9.09 -17.73 -1.95
C ASN A 69 9.78 -17.24 -0.67
N LEU A 70 8.97 -16.72 0.26
CA LEU A 70 9.43 -16.13 1.50
C LEU A 70 9.16 -17.08 2.68
N ASP A 71 10.05 -17.07 3.66
CA ASP A 71 9.76 -17.61 4.98
C ASP A 71 8.47 -16.97 5.53
N HIS A 72 7.60 -17.75 6.13
CA HIS A 72 6.33 -17.26 6.70
C HIS A 72 6.53 -16.09 7.67
N ARG A 73 7.68 -16.03 8.36
CA ARG A 73 8.05 -14.92 9.24
C ARG A 73 8.26 -13.59 8.53
N LYS A 74 8.56 -13.63 7.21
CA LYS A 74 8.76 -12.44 6.37
C LYS A 74 7.46 -11.93 5.73
N ILE A 75 6.39 -12.70 5.73
CA ILE A 75 5.11 -12.32 5.11
C ILE A 75 4.55 -11.00 5.68
N PRO A 76 4.56 -10.74 7.00
CA PRO A 76 4.10 -9.46 7.55
C PRO A 76 4.87 -8.25 7.00
N PHE A 77 6.14 -8.43 6.65
CA PHE A 77 6.98 -7.38 6.09
C PHE A 77 6.60 -6.93 4.68
N ILE A 78 5.76 -7.68 3.96
CA ILE A 78 5.19 -7.21 2.70
C ILE A 78 4.36 -5.93 2.93
N SER A 79 3.68 -5.82 4.08
CA SER A 79 2.98 -4.57 4.46
C SER A 79 3.97 -3.44 4.76
N CYS A 80 5.07 -3.74 5.44
CA CYS A 80 6.14 -2.79 5.72
C CYS A 80 6.73 -2.20 4.43
N ILE A 81 7.27 -3.07 3.57
CA ILE A 81 7.92 -2.66 2.32
C ILE A 81 6.97 -1.93 1.38
N THR A 82 5.70 -2.35 1.32
CA THR A 82 4.70 -1.67 0.49
C THR A 82 4.40 -0.28 1.03
N SER A 83 4.24 -0.13 2.35
CA SER A 83 3.99 1.18 2.96
C SER A 83 5.15 2.14 2.75
N LEU A 84 6.39 1.66 2.90
CA LEU A 84 7.61 2.43 2.59
C LEU A 84 7.66 2.80 1.10
N SER A 85 7.32 1.86 0.21
CA SER A 85 7.32 2.10 -1.24
C SER A 85 6.32 3.19 -1.64
N VAL A 86 5.10 3.16 -1.08
CA VAL A 86 4.08 4.18 -1.34
C VAL A 86 4.48 5.52 -0.72
N TYR A 87 5.01 5.51 0.51
CA TYR A 87 5.52 6.70 1.18
C TYR A 87 6.61 7.38 0.33
N ASP A 88 7.61 6.63 -0.13
CA ASP A 88 8.71 7.15 -0.94
C ASP A 88 8.27 7.63 -2.33
N ALA A 89 7.27 6.97 -2.94
CA ALA A 89 6.72 7.42 -4.21
C ALA A 89 5.99 8.77 -4.10
N ILE A 90 5.45 9.08 -2.93
CA ILE A 90 4.65 10.29 -2.70
C ILE A 90 5.49 11.44 -2.11
N LYS A 91 6.45 11.15 -1.23
CA LYS A 91 7.14 12.17 -0.43
C LYS A 91 7.79 13.29 -1.24
N ASN A 92 8.33 12.95 -2.42
CA ASN A 92 9.02 13.91 -3.28
C ASN A 92 8.05 14.80 -4.11
N LEU A 93 6.76 14.46 -4.10
CA LEU A 93 5.71 15.23 -4.74
C LEU A 93 5.16 16.34 -3.83
N LEU A 94 5.44 16.26 -2.53
CA LEU A 94 4.80 17.09 -1.53
C LEU A 94 5.70 18.23 -1.06
N PRO A 95 5.15 19.44 -0.82
CA PRO A 95 5.91 20.62 -0.41
C PRO A 95 6.49 20.48 1.00
N ASN A 96 5.81 19.74 1.88
CA ASN A 96 6.26 19.46 3.25
C ASN A 96 6.07 17.98 3.56
N ASN A 97 7.11 17.19 3.29
CA ASN A 97 7.09 15.75 3.54
C ASN A 97 7.11 15.37 5.03
N ALA A 98 7.40 16.30 5.95
CA ALA A 98 7.30 16.05 7.39
C ALA A 98 5.86 15.74 7.85
N LEU A 99 4.85 16.22 7.10
CA LEU A 99 3.44 15.93 7.34
C LEU A 99 2.99 14.58 6.77
N LEU A 100 3.82 13.94 5.94
CA LEU A 100 3.54 12.61 5.40
C LEU A 100 3.94 11.56 6.44
N LYS A 101 3.03 10.66 6.78
CA LYS A 101 3.25 9.62 7.80
C LYS A 101 2.63 8.30 7.36
N ILE A 102 3.23 7.22 7.85
CA ILE A 102 2.71 5.86 7.69
C ILE A 102 1.91 5.51 8.93
N LYS A 103 0.61 5.32 8.81
CA LYS A 103 -0.22 4.79 9.89
C LYS A 103 -0.26 3.27 9.80
N TRP A 104 0.32 2.62 10.80
CA TRP A 104 0.33 1.16 10.89
C TRP A 104 -1.08 0.58 10.81
N PRO A 105 -1.28 -0.53 10.09
CA PRO A 105 -0.23 -1.24 9.33
C PRO A 105 -0.17 -0.86 7.84
N ASN A 106 -1.08 0.00 7.30
CA ASN A 106 -1.34 0.02 5.86
C ASN A 106 -1.91 1.32 5.28
N ASP A 107 -1.91 2.42 6.03
CA ASP A 107 -2.43 3.70 5.56
C ASP A 107 -1.31 4.74 5.45
N ILE A 108 -1.37 5.56 4.42
CA ILE A 108 -0.51 6.75 4.29
C ILE A 108 -1.37 7.97 4.57
N LEU A 109 -0.90 8.80 5.49
CA LEU A 109 -1.56 10.02 5.91
C LEU A 109 -0.74 11.25 5.50
N TYR A 110 -1.41 12.34 5.18
CA TYR A 110 -0.83 13.66 5.09
C TYR A 110 -1.62 14.62 5.97
N ASN A 111 -0.96 15.25 6.94
CA ASN A 111 -1.58 16.12 7.95
C ASN A 111 -2.81 15.44 8.60
N ASP A 112 -2.66 14.21 9.07
CA ASP A 112 -3.69 13.36 9.69
C ASP A 112 -4.88 12.99 8.78
N ALA A 113 -4.84 13.33 7.49
CA ALA A 113 -5.85 12.93 6.53
C ALA A 113 -5.33 11.80 5.64
N LYS A 114 -6.16 10.78 5.41
CA LYS A 114 -5.80 9.60 4.61
C LYS A 114 -5.61 9.97 3.14
N LEU A 115 -4.40 9.71 2.65
CA LEU A 115 -3.99 9.97 1.27
C LEU A 115 -3.92 8.68 0.43
N ALA A 116 -3.47 7.57 1.04
CA ALA A 116 -3.42 6.28 0.38
C ALA A 116 -3.78 5.14 1.35
N GLY A 117 -4.17 4.01 0.79
CA GLY A 117 -4.45 2.77 1.52
C GLY A 117 -3.92 1.56 0.78
N ILE A 118 -3.50 0.56 1.55
CA ILE A 118 -2.91 -0.68 1.06
C ILE A 118 -3.75 -1.86 1.54
N LEU A 119 -3.98 -2.82 0.66
CA LEU A 119 -4.67 -4.07 0.97
C LEU A 119 -3.82 -5.25 0.47
N ILE A 120 -3.29 -6.03 1.39
CA ILE A 120 -2.51 -7.22 1.07
C ILE A 120 -3.37 -8.46 1.28
N GLU A 121 -3.38 -9.33 0.29
CA GLU A 121 -4.01 -10.63 0.32
C GLU A 121 -3.00 -11.67 -0.13
N ASN A 122 -2.71 -12.65 0.75
CA ASN A 122 -1.76 -13.71 0.44
C ASN A 122 -2.51 -14.97 0.03
N LEU A 123 -2.12 -15.56 -1.10
CA LEU A 123 -2.56 -16.86 -1.55
C LEU A 123 -1.41 -17.84 -1.37
N LEU A 124 -1.50 -18.66 -0.34
CA LEU A 124 -0.47 -19.64 0.00
C LEU A 124 -0.90 -21.01 -0.54
N GLY A 125 -0.12 -21.55 -1.46
CA GLY A 125 -0.36 -22.85 -2.11
C GLY A 125 0.84 -23.78 -1.99
N GLU A 126 0.63 -25.08 -2.18
CA GLU A 126 1.69 -26.07 -2.12
C GLU A 126 2.72 -25.92 -3.25
N SER A 127 2.27 -25.55 -4.45
CA SER A 127 3.12 -25.42 -5.64
C SER A 127 3.60 -24.00 -5.92
N ALA A 128 2.83 -22.99 -5.51
CA ALA A 128 3.17 -21.59 -5.68
C ALA A 128 2.41 -20.73 -4.67
N SER A 129 3.06 -19.68 -4.21
CA SER A 129 2.46 -18.69 -3.31
C SER A 129 2.56 -17.30 -3.94
N PHE A 130 1.55 -16.48 -3.70
CA PHE A 130 1.46 -15.13 -4.24
C PHE A 130 1.04 -14.14 -3.17
N SER A 131 1.59 -12.94 -3.24
CA SER A 131 1.08 -11.78 -2.51
C SER A 131 0.42 -10.83 -3.51
N ILE A 132 -0.83 -10.49 -3.27
CA ILE A 132 -1.59 -9.50 -4.01
C ILE A 132 -1.56 -8.21 -3.20
N ILE A 133 -0.87 -7.21 -3.71
CA ILE A 133 -0.62 -5.93 -3.05
C ILE A 133 -1.50 -4.87 -3.71
N GLY A 134 -2.72 -4.67 -3.18
CA GLY A 134 -3.63 -3.62 -3.64
C GLY A 134 -3.22 -2.26 -3.08
N ILE A 135 -3.09 -1.27 -3.95
CA ILE A 135 -2.70 0.11 -3.61
C ILE A 135 -3.73 1.06 -4.20
N GLY A 136 -4.32 1.90 -3.35
CA GLY A 136 -5.15 3.03 -3.75
C GLY A 136 -4.51 4.34 -3.28
N ILE A 137 -4.30 5.29 -4.22
CA ILE A 137 -3.76 6.61 -3.89
C ILE A 137 -4.71 7.68 -4.41
N ASN A 138 -5.11 8.59 -3.54
CA ASN A 138 -5.92 9.74 -3.86
C ASN A 138 -5.06 10.79 -4.58
N LEU A 139 -4.99 10.76 -5.90
CA LEU A 139 -4.23 11.74 -6.68
C LEU A 139 -5.05 12.99 -6.96
N LYS A 140 -6.22 12.83 -7.56
CA LYS A 140 -7.10 13.91 -8.00
C LYS A 140 -8.22 14.17 -7.01
N ASN A 141 -8.89 13.15 -6.55
CA ASN A 141 -10.07 13.21 -5.70
C ASN A 141 -9.86 12.46 -4.39
N SER A 142 -10.51 12.92 -3.33
CA SER A 142 -10.61 12.17 -2.08
C SER A 142 -12.07 11.99 -1.71
N PRO A 143 -12.51 10.78 -1.34
CA PRO A 143 -13.89 10.54 -0.96
C PRO A 143 -14.22 11.24 0.36
N ASN A 144 -15.43 11.78 0.48
CA ASN A 144 -15.95 12.22 1.78
C ASN A 144 -16.46 10.97 2.53
N ILE A 145 -15.74 10.57 3.57
CA ILE A 145 -16.09 9.40 4.38
C ILE A 145 -16.43 9.90 5.79
N ASN A 146 -17.64 9.60 6.25
CA ASN A 146 -18.05 9.95 7.60
C ASN A 146 -17.04 9.40 8.62
N ASN A 147 -16.60 10.25 9.54
CA ASN A 147 -15.66 9.97 10.62
C ASN A 147 -14.18 9.76 10.22
N HIS A 148 -13.82 9.90 8.95
CA HIS A 148 -12.41 9.79 8.52
C HIS A 148 -12.02 10.96 7.62
N LYS A 149 -11.00 11.70 8.03
CA LYS A 149 -10.43 12.75 7.17
C LYS A 149 -9.68 12.09 6.00
N THR A 150 -9.97 12.55 4.79
CA THR A 150 -9.27 12.14 3.58
C THR A 150 -8.71 13.35 2.85
N THR A 151 -7.67 13.14 2.06
CA THR A 151 -7.05 14.18 1.23
C THR A 151 -6.59 13.59 -0.10
N SER A 152 -6.21 14.44 -1.04
CA SER A 152 -5.64 14.05 -2.33
C SER A 152 -4.39 14.86 -2.64
N ILE A 153 -3.51 14.35 -3.52
CA ILE A 153 -2.32 15.09 -3.98
C ILE A 153 -2.76 16.45 -4.57
N LYS A 154 -3.78 16.45 -5.41
CA LYS A 154 -4.28 17.68 -6.04
C LYS A 154 -4.77 18.75 -5.05
N SER A 155 -5.27 18.35 -3.88
CA SER A 155 -5.66 19.29 -2.83
C SER A 155 -4.48 19.88 -2.06
N ILE A 156 -3.29 19.31 -2.21
CA ILE A 156 -2.06 19.71 -1.50
C ILE A 156 -1.15 20.53 -2.43
N ILE A 157 -1.07 20.14 -3.70
CA ILE A 157 -0.22 20.81 -4.71
C ILE A 157 -1.06 21.24 -5.90
N GLU A 158 -0.63 22.33 -6.59
CA GLU A 158 -1.36 22.82 -7.77
C GLU A 158 -1.19 21.93 -9.00
N ASN A 159 -0.08 21.20 -9.09
CA ASN A 159 0.24 20.35 -10.23
C ASN A 159 -0.58 19.07 -10.23
N GLU A 160 -1.04 18.66 -11.42
CA GLU A 160 -1.74 17.39 -11.59
C GLU A 160 -0.72 16.24 -11.72
N VAL A 161 -0.92 15.20 -10.94
CA VAL A 161 -0.14 13.96 -10.98
C VAL A 161 -1.01 12.86 -11.56
N MET A 162 -0.53 12.23 -12.61
CA MET A 162 -1.28 11.15 -13.27
C MET A 162 -0.89 9.78 -12.70
N PRO A 163 -1.81 8.79 -12.69
CA PRO A 163 -1.51 7.43 -12.21
C PRO A 163 -0.27 6.79 -12.84
N LYS A 164 -0.03 7.03 -14.12
CA LYS A 164 1.15 6.53 -14.85
C LYS A 164 2.48 7.10 -14.33
N ASP A 165 2.46 8.30 -13.75
CA ASP A 165 3.67 8.97 -13.26
C ASP A 165 4.17 8.34 -11.94
N ILE A 166 3.28 7.66 -11.22
CA ILE A 166 3.59 6.99 -9.96
C ILE A 166 3.96 5.51 -10.13
N LEU A 167 3.38 4.83 -11.13
CA LEU A 167 3.53 3.39 -11.30
C LEU A 167 4.99 2.94 -11.38
N GLY A 168 5.81 3.61 -12.20
CA GLY A 168 7.23 3.24 -12.34
C GLY A 168 8.02 3.40 -11.03
N THR A 169 7.71 4.45 -10.27
CA THR A 169 8.35 4.66 -8.96
C THR A 169 7.90 3.62 -7.94
N LEU A 170 6.61 3.25 -7.92
CA LEU A 170 6.10 2.19 -7.06
C LEU A 170 6.75 0.85 -7.38
N ASP A 171 6.83 0.48 -8.66
CA ASP A 171 7.45 -0.77 -9.10
C ASP A 171 8.92 -0.84 -8.67
N SER A 172 9.69 0.21 -8.91
CA SER A 172 11.09 0.30 -8.51
C SER A 172 11.27 0.23 -6.99
N ASN A 173 10.45 0.96 -6.23
CA ASN A 173 10.55 0.98 -4.77
C ASN A 173 10.20 -0.38 -4.16
N ILE A 174 9.14 -1.04 -4.65
CA ILE A 174 8.76 -2.38 -4.17
C ILE A 174 9.91 -3.37 -4.43
N ASN A 175 10.51 -3.35 -5.63
CA ASN A 175 11.63 -4.23 -5.96
C ASN A 175 12.86 -3.95 -5.07
N ASN A 176 13.18 -2.68 -4.83
CA ASN A 176 14.29 -2.30 -3.96
C ASN A 176 14.09 -2.80 -2.52
N TYR A 177 12.92 -2.57 -1.94
CA TYR A 177 12.62 -3.03 -0.59
C TYR A 177 12.47 -4.56 -0.48
N LEU A 178 12.01 -5.23 -1.53
CA LEU A 178 12.03 -6.71 -1.60
C LEU A 178 13.46 -7.25 -1.56
N ASN A 179 14.41 -6.59 -2.23
CA ASN A 179 15.82 -6.98 -2.19
C ASN A 179 16.38 -6.87 -0.76
N ILE A 180 16.04 -5.79 -0.02
CA ILE A 180 16.43 -5.65 1.40
C ILE A 180 15.78 -6.77 2.23
N LEU A 181 14.49 -7.04 2.06
CA LEU A 181 13.80 -8.11 2.77
C LEU A 181 14.42 -9.49 2.49
N ASN A 182 14.89 -9.73 1.28
CA ASN A 182 15.56 -10.97 0.89
C ASN A 182 16.99 -11.09 1.44
N SER A 183 17.67 -9.96 1.70
CA SER A 183 19.03 -9.95 2.30
C SER A 183 19.04 -10.19 3.82
N ASP A 184 17.88 -10.43 4.44
CA ASP A 184 17.69 -10.59 5.88
C ASP A 184 17.95 -9.34 6.74
N ASP A 185 18.14 -8.17 6.16
CA ASP A 185 18.29 -6.91 6.88
C ASP A 185 16.94 -6.30 7.27
N ILE A 186 16.19 -7.06 8.06
CA ILE A 186 14.86 -6.66 8.54
C ILE A 186 14.94 -5.45 9.46
N SER A 187 16.05 -5.28 10.19
CA SER A 187 16.25 -4.17 11.13
C SER A 187 16.23 -2.82 10.42
N GLU A 188 16.86 -2.72 9.25
CA GLU A 188 16.82 -1.51 8.42
C GLU A 188 15.37 -1.13 8.04
N LEU A 189 14.58 -2.11 7.59
CA LEU A 189 13.18 -1.89 7.20
C LEU A 189 12.33 -1.39 8.38
N ILE A 190 12.53 -1.95 9.57
CA ILE A 190 11.82 -1.56 10.78
C ILE A 190 12.19 -0.12 11.17
N GLU A 191 13.47 0.23 11.17
CA GLU A 191 13.92 1.58 11.50
C GLU A 191 13.41 2.63 10.49
N LEU A 192 13.46 2.33 9.19
CA LEU A 192 12.89 3.20 8.16
C LEU A 192 11.39 3.42 8.38
N TYR A 193 10.66 2.36 8.74
CA TYR A 193 9.23 2.45 9.02
C TYR A 193 8.96 3.27 10.28
N LYS A 194 9.66 3.01 11.40
CA LYS A 194 9.53 3.73 12.68
C LYS A 194 9.73 5.23 12.51
N ASN A 195 10.76 5.64 11.76
CA ASN A 195 11.08 7.05 11.51
C ASN A 195 9.96 7.80 10.78
N ASN A 196 9.13 7.09 10.03
CA ASN A 196 8.02 7.65 9.28
C ASN A 196 6.64 7.30 9.86
N CYS A 197 6.62 6.56 10.98
CA CYS A 197 5.39 6.09 11.60
C CYS A 197 4.58 7.24 12.23
N TRP A 198 3.27 7.20 12.00
CA TRP A 198 2.33 8.13 12.59
C TRP A 198 2.18 7.85 14.09
N LYS A 199 2.31 8.90 14.88
CA LYS A 199 2.18 8.85 16.35
C LYS A 199 3.09 7.84 17.07
N MET A 200 4.26 7.57 16.53
CA MET A 200 5.28 6.84 17.27
C MET A 200 5.59 7.56 18.59
N ARG A 201 5.54 6.84 19.70
CA ARG A 201 5.70 7.34 21.08
C ARG A 201 4.65 8.35 21.53
N ASP A 202 3.47 8.32 20.88
CA ASP A 202 2.34 9.17 21.24
C ASP A 202 1.09 8.31 21.54
N ARG A 203 0.09 8.94 22.14
CA ARG A 203 -1.18 8.28 22.48
C ARG A 203 -1.97 7.92 21.24
N VAL A 204 -2.40 6.67 21.14
CA VAL A 204 -3.22 6.12 20.05
C VAL A 204 -4.48 5.46 20.60
N ARG A 205 -5.51 5.43 19.77
CA ARG A 205 -6.71 4.59 19.96
C ARG A 205 -6.71 3.50 18.91
N PHE A 206 -7.03 2.30 19.30
CA PHE A 206 -7.12 1.16 18.39
C PHE A 206 -8.30 0.28 18.77
N LEU A 207 -8.81 -0.43 17.76
CA LEU A 207 -9.89 -1.39 17.89
C LEU A 207 -9.34 -2.80 17.77
N GLN A 208 -9.60 -3.63 18.76
CA GLN A 208 -9.31 -5.06 18.71
C GLN A 208 -10.57 -5.82 19.12
N ASN A 209 -11.08 -6.70 18.27
CA ASN A 209 -12.31 -7.47 18.50
C ASN A 209 -13.53 -6.59 18.87
N ASN A 210 -13.68 -5.44 18.21
CA ASN A 210 -14.71 -4.42 18.46
C ASN A 210 -14.63 -3.75 19.84
N ILE A 211 -13.53 -3.91 20.58
CA ILE A 211 -13.26 -3.22 21.83
C ILE A 211 -12.25 -2.10 21.54
N GLU A 212 -12.55 -0.90 21.99
CA GLU A 212 -11.65 0.26 21.87
C GLU A 212 -10.66 0.27 23.03
N PHE A 213 -9.39 0.43 22.71
CA PHE A 213 -8.29 0.57 23.66
C PHE A 213 -7.56 1.89 23.41
N GLU A 214 -6.97 2.42 24.46
CA GLU A 214 -6.02 3.54 24.39
C GLU A 214 -4.68 3.11 24.98
N GLY A 215 -3.58 3.55 24.35
CA GLY A 215 -2.24 3.30 24.83
C GLY A 215 -1.23 4.23 24.15
N ILE A 216 0.02 4.05 24.47
CA ILE A 216 1.13 4.73 23.79
C ILE A 216 1.69 3.75 22.77
N LEU A 217 1.78 4.16 21.49
CA LEU A 217 2.47 3.37 20.49
C LEU A 217 3.98 3.44 20.78
N ASP A 218 4.47 2.47 21.55
CA ASP A 218 5.83 2.50 22.09
C ASP A 218 6.86 2.07 21.06
N ASP A 219 6.62 0.94 20.39
CA ASP A 219 7.56 0.38 19.42
C ASP A 219 6.89 -0.48 18.34
N ILE A 220 7.70 -0.91 17.36
CA ILE A 220 7.38 -1.95 16.37
C ILE A 220 8.41 -3.05 16.52
N THR A 221 7.93 -4.28 16.71
CA THR A 221 8.77 -5.45 16.94
C THR A 221 9.52 -5.91 15.70
N ASP A 222 10.45 -6.83 15.88
CA ASP A 222 11.17 -7.57 14.83
C ASP A 222 10.27 -8.55 14.05
N THR A 223 9.02 -8.72 14.46
CA THR A 223 7.96 -9.45 13.73
C THR A 223 6.95 -8.52 13.05
N PHE A 224 7.22 -7.21 13.03
CA PHE A 224 6.35 -6.16 12.48
C PHE A 224 5.01 -6.01 13.20
N GLU A 225 4.97 -6.28 14.50
CA GLU A 225 3.83 -6.03 15.38
C GLU A 225 4.03 -4.72 16.16
N ILE A 226 2.93 -4.05 16.52
CA ILE A 226 3.00 -2.84 17.35
C ILE A 226 3.00 -3.20 18.83
N LEU A 227 3.82 -2.49 19.61
CA LEU A 227 3.77 -2.48 21.08
C LEU A 227 2.99 -1.25 21.54
N ILE A 228 2.00 -1.46 22.41
CA ILE A 228 1.14 -0.42 22.96
C ILE A 228 1.06 -0.58 24.48
#